data_a6065bbf154e2a52d3b40b4e83fbdbe1
#
_entry.id   a6065bbf154e2a52d3b40b4e83fbdbe1
#
_cell.length_a   1.000
_cell.length_b   1.000
_cell.length_c   1.000
_cell.angle_alpha   90.00
_cell.angle_beta   90.00
_cell.angle_gamma   90.00
#
_symmetry.space_group_name_H-M   'P 1'
#
loop_
_entity.id
_entity.type
_entity.pdbx_description
1 polymer ?
#
loop_
_entity_poly.entity_id
_entity_poly.type
_entity_poly.pdbx_seq_one_letter_code
_entity_poly.pdbx_strand_id
1 'polypeptide(L)'
;MQFSASQIAPLISGVIEGDASVLVSNFGKIESAQPGDLAFLANPKYESFAYTTKASILLVANTFAPKQPVASTLIRVEDPSARGRGRDRA
;
A
#
# COMPACT_ATOMS: atom_id res chain seq x y z
N MET A 1 14.63 -12.04 2.42
CA MET A 1 14.99 -10.87 1.61
C MET A 1 14.04 -9.74 1.91
N GLN A 2 14.56 -8.54 2.05
CA GLN A 2 13.75 -7.38 2.43
C GLN A 2 13.83 -6.30 1.37
N PHE A 3 12.75 -5.54 1.24
CA PHE A 3 12.67 -4.41 0.33
C PHE A 3 12.20 -3.19 1.09
N SER A 4 12.80 -2.05 0.80
CA SER A 4 12.35 -0.79 1.39
C SER A 4 11.26 -0.18 0.53
N ALA A 5 10.50 0.75 1.13
CA ALA A 5 9.51 1.49 0.36
C ALA A 5 10.15 2.20 -0.83
N SER A 6 11.36 2.75 -0.62
CA SER A 6 12.06 3.45 -1.69
C SER A 6 12.48 2.52 -2.83
N GLN A 7 12.63 1.23 -2.56
CA GLN A 7 12.92 0.25 -3.61
C GLN A 7 11.66 -0.18 -4.35
N ILE A 8 10.53 -0.25 -3.63
CA ILE A 8 9.28 -0.74 -4.19
C ILE A 8 8.60 0.31 -5.05
N ALA A 9 8.56 1.55 -4.58
CA ALA A 9 7.79 2.59 -5.25
C ALA A 9 8.14 2.75 -6.73
N PRO A 10 9.41 2.81 -7.13
CA PRO A 10 9.71 2.97 -8.55
C PRO A 10 9.30 1.76 -9.39
N LEU A 11 9.23 0.59 -8.79
CA LEU A 11 8.83 -0.61 -9.55
C LEU A 11 7.35 -0.56 -9.95
N ILE A 12 6.55 0.18 -9.20
CA ILE A 12 5.11 0.25 -9.44
C ILE A 12 4.66 1.67 -9.74
N SER A 13 5.60 2.56 -9.98
CA SER A 13 5.33 3.96 -10.26
C SER A 13 4.51 4.61 -9.14
N GLY A 14 4.84 4.27 -7.91
CA GLY A 14 4.13 4.78 -6.75
C GLY A 14 4.80 5.99 -6.13
N VAL A 15 4.04 6.71 -5.32
CA VAL A 15 4.51 7.86 -4.56
C VAL A 15 4.46 7.52 -3.08
N ILE A 16 5.58 7.69 -2.40
CA ILE A 16 5.70 7.34 -0.98
C ILE A 16 5.19 8.48 -0.11
N GLU A 17 4.37 8.13 0.88
CA GLU A 17 4.00 9.05 1.97
C GLU A 17 4.38 8.40 3.27
N GLY A 18 5.33 8.98 3.96
CA GLY A 18 5.82 8.46 5.22
C GLY A 18 7.28 8.07 5.13
N ASP A 19 7.65 7.05 5.87
CA ASP A 19 9.05 6.63 5.98
C ASP A 19 9.45 5.77 4.78
N ALA A 20 10.30 6.32 3.93
CA ALA A 20 10.76 5.62 2.74
C ALA A 20 11.75 4.50 3.04
N SER A 21 12.28 4.46 4.25
CA SER A 21 13.28 3.45 4.63
C SER A 21 12.65 2.21 5.28
N VAL A 22 11.34 2.20 5.48
CA VAL A 22 10.70 1.06 6.11
C VAL A 22 10.85 -0.19 5.23
N LEU A 23 11.06 -1.33 5.88
CA LEU A 23 11.37 -2.58 5.18
C LEU A 23 10.22 -3.56 5.29
N VAL A 24 9.99 -4.31 4.21
CA VAL A 24 9.04 -5.40 4.19
C VAL A 24 9.69 -6.64 3.59
N SER A 25 9.24 -7.79 4.02
CA SER A 25 9.75 -9.06 3.50
C SER A 25 8.63 -10.00 3.07
N ASN A 26 7.39 -9.67 3.40
CA ASN A 26 6.25 -10.53 3.08
C ASN A 26 5.09 -9.70 2.57
N PHE A 27 4.11 -10.39 2.02
CA PHE A 27 2.82 -9.78 1.68
C PHE A 27 1.77 -10.29 2.65
N GLY A 28 0.79 -9.45 2.93
CA GLY A 28 -0.31 -9.83 3.80
C GLY A 28 -1.59 -9.16 3.38
N LYS A 29 -2.69 -9.71 3.85
CA LYS A 29 -3.98 -9.07 3.65
C LYS A 29 -4.09 -7.89 4.61
N ILE A 30 -4.77 -6.82 4.17
CA ILE A 30 -4.86 -5.61 4.98
C ILE A 30 -5.44 -5.90 6.38
N GLU A 31 -6.38 -6.83 6.47
CA GLU A 31 -7.02 -7.12 7.76
C GLU A 31 -6.18 -7.99 8.69
N SER A 32 -5.13 -8.63 8.18
CA SER A 32 -4.32 -9.55 9.00
C SER A 32 -2.82 -9.30 8.90
N ALA A 33 -2.41 -8.26 8.21
CA ALA A 33 -0.99 -7.97 8.02
C ALA A 33 -0.30 -7.67 9.35
N GLN A 34 0.96 -8.03 9.41
CA GLN A 34 1.81 -7.83 10.58
C GLN A 34 2.96 -6.89 10.22
N PRO A 35 3.72 -6.40 11.22
CA PRO A 35 4.91 -5.62 10.91
C PRO A 35 5.85 -6.43 10.01
N GLY A 36 6.38 -5.77 9.00
CA GLY A 36 7.19 -6.43 7.99
C GLY A 36 6.40 -6.89 6.78
N ASP A 37 5.08 -6.71 6.79
CA ASP A 37 4.24 -7.07 5.65
C ASP A 37 3.93 -5.86 4.80
N LEU A 38 3.74 -6.11 3.50
CA LEU A 38 3.18 -5.15 2.58
C LEU A 38 1.75 -5.58 2.28
N ALA A 39 0.81 -4.69 2.44
CA ALA A 39 -0.59 -4.95 2.12
C ALA A 39 -1.07 -3.91 1.13
N PHE A 40 -2.25 -4.10 0.56
CA PHE A 40 -2.81 -3.10 -0.34
C PHE A 40 -4.30 -2.94 -0.09
N LEU A 41 -4.77 -1.72 -0.32
CA LEU A 41 -6.17 -1.36 -0.18
C LEU A 41 -6.75 -1.22 -1.59
N ALA A 42 -7.27 -2.31 -2.12
CA ALA A 42 -7.79 -2.32 -3.48
C ALA A 42 -9.28 -1.98 -3.55
N ASN A 43 -9.98 -2.20 -2.44
CA ASN A 43 -11.43 -2.00 -2.40
C ASN A 43 -11.76 -1.01 -1.30
N PRO A 44 -12.42 0.11 -1.62
CA PRO A 44 -12.77 1.11 -0.60
C PRO A 44 -13.59 0.56 0.56
N LYS A 45 -14.25 -0.55 0.34
CA LYS A 45 -15.01 -1.25 1.38
C LYS A 45 -14.13 -1.61 2.57
N TYR A 46 -12.83 -1.81 2.35
CA TYR A 46 -11.91 -2.19 3.40
C TYR A 46 -11.13 -1.02 3.95
N GLU A 47 -11.56 0.20 3.67
CA GLU A 47 -10.83 1.39 4.13
C GLU A 47 -10.61 1.40 5.63
N SER A 48 -11.58 0.92 6.41
CA SER A 48 -11.46 0.93 7.86
C SER A 48 -10.24 0.13 8.34
N PHE A 49 -9.83 -0.87 7.60
CA PHE A 49 -8.66 -1.66 7.97
C PHE A 49 -7.37 -0.87 7.79
N ALA A 50 -7.36 0.16 6.94
CA ALA A 50 -6.18 0.99 6.77
C ALA A 50 -5.78 1.67 8.07
N TYR A 51 -6.73 1.91 8.96
CA TYR A 51 -6.48 2.63 10.21
C TYR A 51 -6.03 1.71 11.32
N THR A 52 -6.19 0.41 11.16
CA THR A 52 -5.85 -0.56 12.20
C THR A 52 -4.80 -1.58 11.75
N THR A 53 -4.50 -1.65 10.46
CA THR A 53 -3.55 -2.62 9.95
C THR A 53 -2.17 -2.41 10.56
N LYS A 54 -1.46 -3.50 10.78
CA LYS A 54 -0.08 -3.48 11.26
C LYS A 54 0.93 -3.60 10.13
N ALA A 55 0.46 -3.59 8.89
CA ALA A 55 1.37 -3.64 7.75
C ALA A 55 2.37 -2.49 7.82
N SER A 56 3.60 -2.76 7.46
CA SER A 56 4.62 -1.72 7.44
C SER A 56 4.44 -0.80 6.24
N ILE A 57 4.01 -1.35 5.10
CA ILE A 57 3.71 -0.58 3.91
C ILE A 57 2.30 -0.91 3.46
N LEU A 58 1.55 0.11 3.09
CA LEU A 58 0.19 -0.06 2.57
C LEU A 58 0.11 0.62 1.20
N LEU A 59 -0.18 -0.17 0.18
CA LEU A 59 -0.41 0.36 -1.16
C LEU A 59 -1.84 0.87 -1.25
N VAL A 60 -2.02 2.09 -1.72
CA VAL A 60 -3.33 2.71 -1.81
C VAL A 60 -3.48 3.39 -3.16
N ALA A 61 -4.72 3.62 -3.57
CA ALA A 61 -4.99 4.36 -4.79
C ALA A 61 -4.60 5.83 -4.61
N ASN A 62 -4.27 6.49 -5.70
CA ASN A 62 -3.95 7.91 -5.67
C ASN A 62 -5.07 8.76 -5.08
N THR A 63 -6.30 8.29 -5.22
CA THR A 63 -7.46 9.02 -4.73
C THR A 63 -7.79 8.77 -3.27
N PHE A 64 -7.04 7.88 -2.62
CA PHE A 64 -7.30 7.57 -1.22
C PHE A 64 -7.07 8.79 -0.35
N ALA A 65 -8.09 9.17 0.40
CA ALA A 65 -8.02 10.31 1.32
C ALA A 65 -8.38 9.81 2.71
N PRO A 66 -7.38 9.48 3.53
CA PRO A 66 -7.67 8.93 4.86
C PRO A 66 -8.35 9.96 5.75
N LYS A 67 -9.32 9.50 6.51
CA LYS A 67 -10.05 10.35 7.45
C LYS A 67 -9.44 10.30 8.84
N GLN A 68 -8.49 9.43 9.05
CA GLN A 68 -7.80 9.24 10.31
C GLN A 68 -6.33 9.00 10.02
N PRO A 69 -5.46 9.17 11.02
CA PRO A 69 -4.05 8.86 10.83
C PRO A 69 -3.85 7.39 10.49
N VAL A 70 -2.93 7.12 9.57
CA VAL A 70 -2.56 5.76 9.16
C VAL A 70 -1.13 5.54 9.58
N ALA A 71 -0.90 4.50 10.37
CA ALA A 71 0.44 4.22 10.90
C ALA A 71 1.40 3.67 9.84
N SER A 72 0.88 3.00 8.83
CA SER A 72 1.72 2.42 7.78
C SER A 72 2.30 3.49 6.88
N THR A 73 3.46 3.20 6.30
CA THR A 73 3.96 4.01 5.19
C THR A 73 3.07 3.74 3.99
N LEU A 74 2.57 4.79 3.36
CA LEU A 74 1.70 4.65 2.20
C LEU A 74 2.51 4.76 0.91
N ILE A 75 2.18 3.92 -0.05
CA ILE A 75 2.65 4.09 -1.42
C ILE A 75 1.40 4.25 -2.28
N ARG A 76 1.26 5.42 -2.87
CA ARG A 76 0.11 5.75 -3.71
C ARG A 76 0.37 5.32 -5.12
N VAL A 77 -0.54 4.56 -5.69
CA VAL A 77 -0.42 4.09 -7.06
C VAL A 77 -1.73 4.34 -7.79
N GLU A 78 -1.67 4.27 -9.09
CA GLU A 78 -2.85 4.39 -9.91
C GLU A 78 -3.63 3.09 -9.76
N ASP A 79 -4.75 3.14 -9.06
CA ASP A 79 -5.67 2.02 -8.83
C ASP A 79 -4.98 0.67 -8.72
N PRO A 80 -4.64 0.23 -7.49
CA PRO A 80 -3.94 -1.05 -7.31
C PRO A 80 -4.68 -2.23 -7.91
N SER A 81 -6.00 -2.21 -7.91
CA SER A 81 -6.78 -3.35 -8.40
C SER A 81 -6.79 -3.42 -9.92
N ALA A 82 -6.42 -2.36 -10.61
CA ALA A 82 -6.40 -2.33 -12.07
C ALA A 82 -5.03 -2.69 -12.65
N ARG A 83 -4.01 -2.80 -11.82
CA ARG A 83 -2.65 -2.98 -12.31
C ARG A 83 -2.49 -4.22 -13.17
N GLY A 84 -3.15 -5.28 -12.80
CA GLY A 84 -3.03 -6.52 -13.54
C GLY A 84 -3.82 -6.56 -14.83
N ARG A 85 -4.64 -5.52 -15.11
CA ARG A 85 -5.48 -5.51 -16.29
C ARG A 85 -4.92 -4.69 -17.43
N GLY A 86 -3.91 -3.99 -17.21
CA GLY A 86 -3.42 -3.10 -18.20
C GLY A 86 -4.42 -2.04 -18.50
N ARG A 87 -5.02 -1.67 -18.72
CA ARG A 87 -5.81 -0.62 -18.90
C ARG A 87 -6.51 -0.53 -19.96
N ASP A 88 -6.91 -0.91 -20.15
CA ASP A 88 -7.59 -0.93 -21.14
C ASP A 88 -8.45 -0.03 -21.43
N ARG A 89 -8.60 0.53 -21.27
CA ARG A 89 -9.35 1.27 -21.46
C ARG A 89 -9.29 1.95 -21.99
N ALA A 90 -9.15 1.87 -22.08
CA ALA A 90 -9.19 2.70 -22.48
C ALA A 90 -9.78 3.16 -23.01
#